data_fd99889a5a09401f08979bf3e53795fa
#
_entry.id   fd99889a5a09401f08979bf3e53795fa
#
_cell.length_a   1.000
_cell.length_b   1.000
_cell.length_c   1.000
_cell.angle_alpha   90.00
_cell.angle_beta   90.00
_cell.angle_gamma   90.00
#
_symmetry.space_group_name_H-M   'P 1'
#
loop_
_entity.id
_entity.type
_entity.pdbx_description
1 polymer ?
#
loop_
_entity_poly.entity_id
_entity_poly.type
_entity_poly.pdbx_seq_one_letter_code
_entity_poly.pdbx_strand_id
1 'polypeptide(L)'
;MYPLSAPHTGPIGVFDSGYGGLTILGKFIERLPQYDYLYLGDNARAPYGTRSFEVVYDFTLQAVKKLFELGCPLVILACNTASAKALRSIQQNDLPHMDPTRRVLGVIRPTVECIGEITRNGHVGLLATAGTVRSESYPLEIKKIFPDIQVTGMACPMWVPLVENKEYDGDGADYFVKKYIDTILQKDPDIDTLILGCTHYPLLLQKICLLYTSPSPRDRQKS
;
A
#
# COMPACT_ATOMS: atom_id res chain seq x y z
N MET A 1 -20.91 -11.52 21.24
CA MET A 1 -21.68 -11.77 20.02
C MET A 1 -22.22 -10.40 19.59
N TYR A 2 -21.59 -9.74 18.59
CA TYR A 2 -22.11 -8.48 18.05
C TYR A 2 -23.36 -8.80 17.25
N PRO A 3 -24.47 -8.05 17.41
CA PRO A 3 -25.63 -8.27 16.59
C PRO A 3 -25.24 -7.98 15.13
N LEU A 4 -25.45 -8.94 14.24
CA LEU A 4 -25.40 -8.74 12.82
C LEU A 4 -26.54 -7.74 12.48
N SER A 5 -26.21 -6.43 12.44
CA SER A 5 -27.08 -5.44 11.82
C SER A 5 -27.39 -5.90 10.40
N ALA A 6 -28.61 -5.61 9.92
CA ALA A 6 -29.04 -5.94 8.56
C ALA A 6 -27.92 -5.63 7.54
N PRO A 7 -27.74 -6.46 6.50
CA PRO A 7 -26.66 -6.25 5.54
C PRO A 7 -26.79 -4.83 4.98
N HIS A 8 -25.75 -4.02 5.13
CA HIS A 8 -25.69 -2.70 4.53
C HIS A 8 -25.76 -2.88 3.01
N THR A 9 -26.90 -2.53 2.43
CA THR A 9 -27.12 -2.61 0.98
C THR A 9 -26.42 -1.43 0.33
N GLY A 10 -25.39 -1.70 -0.47
CA GLY A 10 -24.64 -0.68 -1.20
C GLY A 10 -23.29 -1.20 -1.67
N PRO A 11 -22.65 -0.53 -2.65
CA PRO A 11 -21.38 -0.95 -3.20
C PRO A 11 -20.24 -0.76 -2.18
N ILE A 12 -19.20 -1.58 -2.28
CA ILE A 12 -17.94 -1.36 -1.57
C ILE A 12 -17.19 -0.23 -2.28
N GLY A 13 -16.95 0.88 -1.58
CA GLY A 13 -16.14 1.99 -2.07
C GLY A 13 -14.66 1.62 -2.04
N VAL A 14 -13.95 1.81 -3.13
CA VAL A 14 -12.50 1.62 -3.21
C VAL A 14 -11.86 2.94 -3.62
N PHE A 15 -11.02 3.49 -2.76
CA PHE A 15 -10.32 4.76 -2.99
C PHE A 15 -8.84 4.55 -3.24
N ASP A 16 -8.32 5.21 -4.26
CA ASP A 16 -6.89 5.39 -4.51
C ASP A 16 -6.58 6.82 -4.94
N SER A 17 -5.33 7.24 -4.77
CA SER A 17 -4.86 8.56 -5.22
C SER A 17 -4.75 8.70 -6.75
N GLY A 18 -4.88 7.59 -7.48
CA GLY A 18 -4.75 7.55 -8.92
C GLY A 18 -5.34 6.28 -9.53
N TYR A 19 -4.59 5.66 -10.45
CA TYR A 19 -4.99 4.43 -11.14
C TYR A 19 -4.43 3.14 -10.51
N GLY A 20 -3.40 3.23 -9.67
CA GLY A 20 -2.72 2.08 -9.10
C GLY A 20 -3.64 1.13 -8.31
N GLY A 21 -4.63 1.67 -7.63
CA GLY A 21 -5.62 0.90 -6.87
C GLY A 21 -6.52 -0.02 -7.71
N LEU A 22 -6.56 0.15 -9.04
CA LEU A 22 -7.27 -0.77 -9.94
C LEU A 22 -6.71 -2.19 -9.88
N THR A 23 -5.42 -2.35 -9.57
CA THR A 23 -4.79 -3.66 -9.37
C THR A 23 -5.41 -4.40 -8.17
N ILE A 24 -5.68 -3.66 -7.10
CA ILE A 24 -6.34 -4.18 -5.88
C ILE A 24 -7.83 -4.45 -6.15
N LEU A 25 -8.52 -3.50 -6.79
CA LEU A 25 -9.92 -3.67 -7.17
C LEU A 25 -10.13 -4.91 -8.04
N GLY A 26 -9.25 -5.16 -9.03
CA GLY A 26 -9.31 -6.34 -9.87
C GLY A 26 -9.29 -7.64 -9.04
N LYS A 27 -8.47 -7.68 -7.96
CA LYS A 27 -8.43 -8.84 -7.06
C LYS A 27 -9.66 -8.97 -6.16
N PHE A 28 -10.29 -7.87 -5.79
CA PHE A 28 -11.57 -7.94 -5.09
C PHE A 28 -12.68 -8.49 -6.00
N ILE A 29 -12.79 -8.01 -7.24
CA ILE A 29 -13.78 -8.51 -8.20
C ILE A 29 -13.58 -10.02 -8.48
N GLU A 30 -12.32 -10.45 -8.61
CA GLU A 30 -11.98 -11.86 -8.82
C GLU A 30 -12.36 -12.75 -7.62
N ARG A 31 -12.11 -12.27 -6.39
CA ARG A 31 -12.28 -13.07 -5.17
C ARG A 31 -13.64 -12.95 -4.52
N LEU A 32 -14.31 -11.83 -4.73
CA LEU A 32 -15.58 -11.47 -4.10
C LEU A 32 -16.56 -10.93 -5.16
N PRO A 33 -16.87 -11.73 -6.21
CA PRO A 33 -17.69 -11.28 -7.35
C PRO A 33 -19.14 -10.98 -6.99
N GLN A 34 -19.60 -11.37 -5.81
CA GLN A 34 -20.98 -11.16 -5.33
C GLN A 34 -21.24 -9.74 -4.84
N TYR A 35 -20.21 -8.87 -4.75
CA TYR A 35 -20.37 -7.48 -4.30
C TYR A 35 -20.25 -6.51 -5.48
N ASP A 36 -21.00 -5.42 -5.40
CA ASP A 36 -20.82 -4.27 -6.27
C ASP A 36 -19.68 -3.39 -5.73
N TYR A 37 -18.94 -2.74 -6.64
CA TYR A 37 -17.83 -1.89 -6.30
C TYR A 37 -17.97 -0.52 -6.94
N LEU A 38 -17.56 0.52 -6.21
CA LEU A 38 -17.45 1.88 -6.70
C LEU A 38 -16.00 2.35 -6.49
N TYR A 39 -15.28 2.58 -7.60
CA TYR A 39 -13.91 3.06 -7.55
C TYR A 39 -13.84 4.58 -7.67
N LEU A 40 -13.10 5.22 -6.77
CA LEU A 40 -12.78 6.63 -6.81
C LEU A 40 -11.25 6.81 -6.87
N GLY A 41 -10.73 7.23 -8.03
CA GLY A 41 -9.33 7.59 -8.22
C GLY A 41 -9.17 9.10 -8.27
N ASP A 42 -8.38 9.68 -7.38
CA ASP A 42 -8.13 11.12 -7.32
C ASP A 42 -6.97 11.57 -8.23
N ASN A 43 -7.11 11.28 -9.53
CA ASN A 43 -6.07 11.56 -10.52
C ASN A 43 -5.74 13.06 -10.64
N ALA A 44 -6.73 13.93 -10.38
CA ALA A 44 -6.54 15.37 -10.48
C ALA A 44 -5.55 15.93 -9.45
N ARG A 45 -5.40 15.24 -8.30
CA ARG A 45 -4.54 15.67 -7.20
C ARG A 45 -3.35 14.75 -6.94
N ALA A 46 -3.20 13.69 -7.74
CA ALA A 46 -2.05 12.80 -7.71
C ALA A 46 -0.73 13.56 -8.01
N PRO A 47 0.44 13.07 -7.54
CA PRO A 47 0.64 11.95 -6.62
C PRO A 47 0.51 12.36 -5.13
N TYR A 48 0.10 11.43 -4.25
CA TYR A 48 0.01 11.68 -2.81
C TYR A 48 1.33 11.43 -2.06
N GLY A 49 2.23 10.66 -2.64
CA GLY A 49 3.43 10.14 -1.98
C GLY A 49 4.42 11.19 -1.46
N THR A 50 4.39 12.40 -2.03
CA THR A 50 5.27 13.53 -1.66
C THR A 50 4.58 14.63 -0.87
N ARG A 51 3.24 14.58 -0.74
CA ARG A 51 2.46 15.62 -0.06
C ARG A 51 2.58 15.53 1.46
N SER A 52 2.23 16.64 2.16
CA SER A 52 2.20 16.67 3.62
C SER A 52 1.15 15.71 4.20
N PHE A 53 1.19 15.52 5.52
CA PHE A 53 0.18 14.73 6.23
C PHE A 53 -1.21 15.35 6.07
N GLU A 54 -1.32 16.64 6.33
CA GLU A 54 -2.58 17.39 6.34
C GLU A 54 -3.26 17.35 4.97
N VAL A 55 -2.50 17.56 3.89
CA VAL A 55 -3.02 17.53 2.52
C VAL A 55 -3.55 16.14 2.15
N VAL A 56 -2.80 15.07 2.49
CA VAL A 56 -3.26 13.70 2.22
C VAL A 56 -4.49 13.36 3.06
N TYR A 57 -4.51 13.78 4.32
CA TYR A 57 -5.65 13.59 5.20
C TYR A 57 -6.90 14.26 4.65
N ASP A 58 -6.81 15.56 4.32
CA ASP A 58 -7.95 16.32 3.79
C ASP A 58 -8.51 15.73 2.49
N PHE A 59 -7.65 15.36 1.56
CA PHE A 59 -8.06 14.76 0.29
C PHE A 59 -8.71 13.39 0.50
N THR A 60 -8.15 12.57 1.39
CA THR A 60 -8.69 11.25 1.71
C THR A 60 -10.04 11.36 2.41
N LEU A 61 -10.18 12.29 3.36
CA LEU A 61 -11.44 12.52 4.05
C LEU A 61 -12.55 12.96 3.10
N GLN A 62 -12.23 13.86 2.14
CA GLN A 62 -13.18 14.28 1.11
C GLN A 62 -13.63 13.09 0.24
N ALA A 63 -12.69 12.22 -0.14
CA ALA A 63 -13.01 11.03 -0.92
C ALA A 63 -13.89 10.04 -0.15
N VAL A 64 -13.60 9.81 1.14
CA VAL A 64 -14.42 8.96 2.02
C VAL A 64 -15.83 9.51 2.15
N LYS A 65 -15.97 10.81 2.41
CA LYS A 65 -17.27 11.48 2.46
C LYS A 65 -18.04 11.29 1.16
N LYS A 66 -17.37 11.48 0.03
CA LYS A 66 -18.00 11.32 -1.29
C LYS A 66 -18.48 9.89 -1.55
N LEU A 67 -17.69 8.90 -1.19
CA LEU A 67 -18.09 7.49 -1.31
C LEU A 67 -19.27 7.15 -0.38
N PHE A 68 -19.30 7.72 0.82
CA PHE A 68 -20.43 7.57 1.72
C PHE A 68 -21.72 8.23 1.18
N GLU A 69 -21.63 9.42 0.59
CA GLU A 69 -22.75 10.08 -0.11
C GLU A 69 -23.31 9.23 -1.27
N LEU A 70 -22.41 8.50 -1.96
CA LEU A 70 -22.77 7.59 -3.04
C LEU A 70 -23.32 6.23 -2.55
N GLY A 71 -23.55 6.09 -1.24
CA GLY A 71 -24.20 4.92 -0.67
C GLY A 71 -23.26 3.78 -0.27
N CYS A 72 -21.94 3.97 -0.30
CA CYS A 72 -21.00 2.92 0.13
C CYS A 72 -21.05 2.73 1.66
N PRO A 73 -21.43 1.55 2.18
CA PRO A 73 -21.38 1.29 3.63
C PRO A 73 -19.95 1.01 4.14
N LEU A 74 -19.08 0.59 3.25
CA LEU A 74 -17.67 0.28 3.49
C LEU A 74 -16.81 0.99 2.46
N VAL A 75 -15.76 1.66 2.91
CA VAL A 75 -14.72 2.26 2.05
C VAL A 75 -13.38 1.59 2.34
N ILE A 76 -12.69 1.14 1.29
CA ILE A 76 -11.34 0.59 1.35
C ILE A 76 -10.36 1.60 0.76
N LEU A 77 -9.41 2.06 1.56
CA LEU A 77 -8.30 2.89 1.10
C LEU A 77 -7.24 1.98 0.47
N ALA A 78 -7.29 1.80 -0.85
CA ALA A 78 -6.32 1.01 -1.60
C ALA A 78 -4.95 1.71 -1.65
N CYS A 79 -4.92 3.05 -1.62
CA CYS A 79 -3.69 3.84 -1.57
C CYS A 79 -2.93 3.62 -0.26
N ASN A 80 -1.68 3.14 -0.35
CA ASN A 80 -0.81 2.97 0.81
C ASN A 80 -0.52 4.30 1.52
N THR A 81 -0.26 5.37 0.77
CA THR A 81 0.00 6.70 1.34
C THR A 81 -1.21 7.24 2.09
N ALA A 82 -2.42 7.09 1.53
CA ALA A 82 -3.66 7.49 2.21
C ALA A 82 -3.92 6.62 3.46
N SER A 83 -3.75 5.30 3.36
CA SER A 83 -3.85 4.38 4.50
C SER A 83 -2.87 4.75 5.62
N ALA A 84 -1.63 5.09 5.26
CA ALA A 84 -0.58 5.43 6.21
C ALA A 84 -0.81 6.77 6.92
N LYS A 85 -1.34 7.77 6.21
CA LYS A 85 -1.43 9.15 6.72
C LYS A 85 -2.83 9.55 7.20
N ALA A 86 -3.89 8.96 6.67
CA ALA A 86 -5.24 9.45 6.92
C ALA A 86 -6.13 8.47 7.69
N LEU A 87 -5.95 7.16 7.49
CA LEU A 87 -6.89 6.14 7.99
C LEU A 87 -7.19 6.26 9.48
N ARG A 88 -6.13 6.31 10.31
CA ARG A 88 -6.30 6.33 11.77
C ARG A 88 -7.05 7.58 12.23
N SER A 89 -6.71 8.75 11.68
CA SER A 89 -7.38 10.01 12.02
C SER A 89 -8.85 9.97 11.61
N ILE A 90 -9.14 9.49 10.40
CA ILE A 90 -10.52 9.34 9.92
C ILE A 90 -11.30 8.37 10.82
N GLN A 91 -10.75 7.21 11.17
CA GLN A 91 -11.43 6.22 12.01
C GLN A 91 -11.69 6.72 13.43
N GLN A 92 -10.76 7.47 14.01
CA GLN A 92 -10.84 7.91 15.41
C GLN A 92 -11.59 9.23 15.59
N ASN A 93 -11.42 10.17 14.66
CA ASN A 93 -11.91 11.53 14.83
C ASN A 93 -13.13 11.87 13.98
N ASP A 94 -13.20 11.38 12.73
CA ASP A 94 -14.24 11.80 11.80
C ASP A 94 -15.39 10.79 11.72
N LEU A 95 -15.08 9.51 11.59
CA LEU A 95 -16.08 8.45 11.38
C LEU A 95 -17.15 8.41 12.46
N PRO A 96 -16.84 8.55 13.78
CA PRO A 96 -17.85 8.58 14.82
C PRO A 96 -18.86 9.72 14.70
N HIS A 97 -18.44 10.87 14.10
CA HIS A 97 -19.28 12.04 13.90
C HIS A 97 -20.00 12.05 12.55
N MET A 98 -19.49 11.30 11.56
CA MET A 98 -20.08 11.19 10.23
C MET A 98 -21.20 10.13 10.21
N ASP A 99 -20.82 8.89 10.46
CA ASP A 99 -21.72 7.74 10.52
C ASP A 99 -21.02 6.55 11.22
N PRO A 100 -21.32 6.29 12.49
CA PRO A 100 -20.65 5.22 13.25
C PRO A 100 -21.01 3.80 12.77
N THR A 101 -22.01 3.66 11.91
CA THR A 101 -22.41 2.37 11.34
C THR A 101 -21.55 1.96 10.15
N ARG A 102 -20.95 2.93 9.46
CA ARG A 102 -20.06 2.70 8.30
C ARG A 102 -18.63 2.34 8.73
N ARG A 103 -17.86 1.87 7.78
CA ARG A 103 -16.47 1.45 8.04
C ARG A 103 -15.53 1.99 6.96
N VAL A 104 -14.30 2.30 7.40
CA VAL A 104 -13.18 2.64 6.54
C VAL A 104 -12.04 1.70 6.89
N LEU A 105 -11.51 0.99 5.91
CA LEU A 105 -10.39 0.07 6.05
C LEU A 105 -9.21 0.53 5.18
N GLY A 106 -8.01 0.08 5.52
CA GLY A 106 -6.81 0.35 4.72
C GLY A 106 -6.06 -0.92 4.40
N VAL A 107 -5.13 -0.83 3.45
CA VAL A 107 -4.38 -1.99 2.93
C VAL A 107 -3.15 -2.35 3.76
N ILE A 108 -2.71 -1.51 4.71
CA ILE A 108 -1.50 -1.77 5.50
C ILE A 108 -1.71 -2.96 6.44
N ARG A 109 -2.78 -2.95 7.22
CA ARG A 109 -3.03 -3.98 8.23
C ARG A 109 -3.13 -5.40 7.65
N PRO A 110 -3.91 -5.66 6.58
CA PRO A 110 -3.95 -6.98 5.94
C PRO A 110 -2.59 -7.45 5.41
N THR A 111 -1.78 -6.52 4.85
CA THR A 111 -0.42 -6.83 4.39
C THR A 111 0.48 -7.25 5.55
N VAL A 112 0.37 -6.55 6.68
CA VAL A 112 1.17 -6.86 7.89
C VAL A 112 0.80 -8.21 8.48
N GLU A 113 -0.48 -8.55 8.52
CA GLU A 113 -0.96 -9.82 9.09
C GLU A 113 -0.38 -11.06 8.38
N CYS A 114 -0.04 -10.95 7.09
CA CYS A 114 0.58 -12.05 6.33
C CYS A 114 2.11 -12.15 6.49
N ILE A 115 2.78 -11.12 7.01
CA ILE A 115 4.25 -11.05 6.99
C ILE A 115 4.91 -12.14 7.83
N GLY A 116 4.34 -12.47 8.99
CA GLY A 116 4.88 -13.51 9.87
C GLY A 116 4.90 -14.91 9.27
N GLU A 117 4.06 -15.18 8.26
CA GLU A 117 4.04 -16.45 7.54
C GLU A 117 5.02 -16.48 6.36
N ILE A 118 5.48 -15.31 5.90
CA ILE A 118 6.31 -15.15 4.68
C ILE A 118 7.79 -15.07 5.03
N THR A 119 8.17 -14.19 5.97
CA THR A 119 9.56 -14.05 6.39
C THR A 119 10.03 -15.27 7.19
N ARG A 120 11.28 -15.66 6.98
CA ARG A 120 11.91 -16.80 7.68
C ARG A 120 12.87 -16.38 8.79
N ASN A 121 13.49 -15.21 8.62
CA ASN A 121 14.50 -14.69 9.54
C ASN A 121 14.08 -13.40 10.26
N GLY A 122 12.91 -12.84 9.91
CA GLY A 122 12.38 -11.63 10.52
C GLY A 122 12.98 -10.32 9.99
N HIS A 123 13.76 -10.34 8.88
CA HIS A 123 14.28 -9.14 8.23
C HIS A 123 13.44 -8.78 7.01
N VAL A 124 12.68 -7.70 7.11
CA VAL A 124 11.70 -7.28 6.11
C VAL A 124 12.06 -5.91 5.53
N GLY A 125 12.19 -5.84 4.21
CA GLY A 125 12.36 -4.59 3.48
C GLY A 125 11.03 -3.97 3.08
N LEU A 126 10.82 -2.69 3.35
CA LEU A 126 9.67 -1.92 2.89
C LEU A 126 10.09 -0.97 1.76
N LEU A 127 9.64 -1.24 0.55
CA LEU A 127 9.77 -0.35 -0.61
C LEU A 127 8.46 0.44 -0.75
N ALA A 128 8.50 1.76 -0.58
CA ALA A 128 7.28 2.58 -0.57
C ALA A 128 7.54 4.01 -1.04
N THR A 129 6.47 4.82 -1.10
CA THR A 129 6.63 6.26 -1.32
C THR A 129 7.31 6.94 -0.12
N ALA A 130 7.91 8.10 -0.33
CA ALA A 130 8.53 8.86 0.75
C ALA A 130 7.54 9.17 1.89
N GLY A 131 6.27 9.44 1.55
CA GLY A 131 5.23 9.68 2.54
C GLY A 131 4.89 8.46 3.39
N THR A 132 4.80 7.29 2.78
CA THR A 132 4.53 6.02 3.48
C THR A 132 5.71 5.64 4.39
N VAL A 133 6.95 5.74 3.90
CA VAL A 133 8.14 5.45 4.72
C VAL A 133 8.22 6.39 5.93
N ARG A 134 8.09 7.71 5.73
CA ARG A 134 8.14 8.69 6.83
C ARG A 134 7.01 8.58 7.84
N SER A 135 5.88 7.97 7.48
CA SER A 135 4.75 7.79 8.41
C SER A 135 5.01 6.73 9.48
N GLU A 136 6.02 5.88 9.31
CA GLU A 136 6.31 4.73 10.18
C GLU A 136 5.12 3.77 10.38
N SER A 137 4.07 3.88 9.56
CA SER A 137 2.83 3.09 9.76
C SER A 137 3.06 1.59 9.61
N TYR A 138 3.88 1.15 8.66
CA TYR A 138 4.24 -0.26 8.50
C TYR A 138 5.05 -0.80 9.69
N PRO A 139 6.19 -0.19 10.08
CA PRO A 139 6.94 -0.62 11.25
C PRO A 139 6.09 -0.66 12.53
N LEU A 140 5.26 0.36 12.75
CA LEU A 140 4.38 0.42 13.93
C LEU A 140 3.33 -0.69 13.93
N GLU A 141 2.68 -1.00 12.80
CA GLU A 141 1.70 -2.09 12.73
C GLU A 141 2.38 -3.47 12.82
N ILE A 142 3.54 -3.66 12.18
CA ILE A 142 4.32 -4.91 12.27
C ILE A 142 4.72 -5.16 13.72
N LYS A 143 5.26 -4.15 14.41
CA LYS A 143 5.70 -4.29 15.81
C LYS A 143 4.59 -4.69 16.78
N LYS A 144 3.34 -4.31 16.50
CA LYS A 144 2.19 -4.70 17.33
C LYS A 144 1.85 -6.20 17.24
N ILE A 145 2.07 -6.82 16.07
CA ILE A 145 1.70 -8.20 15.80
C ILE A 145 2.92 -9.12 15.91
N PHE A 146 4.06 -8.65 15.40
CA PHE A 146 5.32 -9.38 15.31
C PHE A 146 6.45 -8.51 15.87
N PRO A 147 6.62 -8.42 17.21
CA PRO A 147 7.56 -7.51 17.86
C PRO A 147 9.03 -7.77 17.51
N ASP A 148 9.36 -8.99 17.08
CA ASP A 148 10.72 -9.41 16.75
C ASP A 148 11.10 -9.17 15.28
N ILE A 149 10.15 -8.79 14.43
CA ILE A 149 10.43 -8.49 13.03
C ILE A 149 11.06 -7.11 12.90
N GLN A 150 12.22 -7.06 12.22
CA GLN A 150 12.93 -5.83 11.85
C GLN A 150 12.45 -5.34 10.49
N VAL A 151 12.17 -4.04 10.38
CA VAL A 151 11.71 -3.43 9.13
C VAL A 151 12.68 -2.36 8.68
N THR A 152 13.27 -2.56 7.50
CA THR A 152 14.14 -1.58 6.85
C THR A 152 13.37 -0.87 5.75
N GLY A 153 13.13 0.45 5.92
CA GLY A 153 12.38 1.27 4.97
C GLY A 153 13.25 1.92 3.90
N MET A 154 12.77 1.89 2.64
CA MET A 154 13.36 2.58 1.50
C MET A 154 12.30 3.33 0.69
N ALA A 155 12.47 4.63 0.55
CA ALA A 155 11.66 5.43 -0.34
C ALA A 155 12.12 5.25 -1.80
N CYS A 156 11.15 5.00 -2.70
CA CYS A 156 11.40 4.79 -4.13
C CYS A 156 10.70 5.88 -4.96
N PRO A 157 11.19 7.15 -4.94
CA PRO A 157 10.48 8.29 -5.50
C PRO A 157 10.29 8.21 -7.01
N MET A 158 11.13 7.49 -7.75
CA MET A 158 11.03 7.38 -9.21
C MET A 158 10.07 6.30 -9.69
N TRP A 159 9.68 5.34 -8.84
CA TRP A 159 8.86 4.22 -9.31
C TRP A 159 7.44 4.62 -9.70
N VAL A 160 6.78 5.54 -8.97
CA VAL A 160 5.45 6.04 -9.34
C VAL A 160 5.51 6.81 -10.67
N PRO A 161 6.42 7.81 -10.88
CA PRO A 161 6.58 8.47 -12.18
C PRO A 161 6.83 7.53 -13.35
N LEU A 162 7.69 6.51 -13.18
CA LEU A 162 7.97 5.53 -14.23
C LEU A 162 6.70 4.76 -14.64
N VAL A 163 5.92 4.33 -13.66
CA VAL A 163 4.67 3.60 -13.94
C VAL A 163 3.63 4.50 -14.58
N GLU A 164 3.42 5.71 -14.07
CA GLU A 164 2.40 6.63 -14.58
C GLU A 164 2.70 7.12 -16.00
N ASN A 165 3.97 7.25 -16.36
CA ASN A 165 4.39 7.62 -17.72
C ASN A 165 4.61 6.42 -18.66
N LYS A 166 4.28 5.19 -18.21
CA LYS A 166 4.46 3.93 -18.97
C LYS A 166 5.92 3.64 -19.35
N GLU A 167 6.87 4.13 -18.53
CA GLU A 167 8.31 3.93 -18.70
C GLU A 167 8.83 2.74 -17.87
N TYR A 168 7.93 1.88 -17.38
CA TYR A 168 8.28 0.78 -16.47
C TYR A 168 9.00 -0.40 -17.16
N ASP A 169 9.01 -0.47 -18.49
CA ASP A 169 9.69 -1.54 -19.25
C ASP A 169 11.09 -1.13 -19.76
N GLY A 170 11.42 0.17 -19.77
CA GLY A 170 12.67 0.69 -20.31
C GLY A 170 13.89 0.58 -19.38
N ASP A 171 15.07 0.88 -19.92
CA ASP A 171 16.37 0.88 -19.20
C ASP A 171 16.37 1.80 -17.97
N GLY A 172 15.61 2.91 -18.04
CA GLY A 172 15.44 3.82 -16.92
C GLY A 172 14.78 3.13 -15.72
N ALA A 173 13.78 2.27 -15.96
CA ALA A 173 13.16 1.47 -14.91
C ALA A 173 14.15 0.45 -14.35
N ASP A 174 14.94 -0.23 -15.18
CA ASP A 174 15.96 -1.18 -14.74
C ASP A 174 16.98 -0.51 -13.83
N TYR A 175 17.46 0.69 -14.21
CA TYR A 175 18.37 1.46 -13.38
C TYR A 175 17.77 1.81 -12.01
N PHE A 176 16.55 2.36 -11.96
CA PHE A 176 15.96 2.77 -10.69
C PHE A 176 15.49 1.60 -9.84
N VAL A 177 15.02 0.50 -10.44
CA VAL A 177 14.69 -0.72 -9.71
C VAL A 177 15.96 -1.28 -9.06
N LYS A 178 17.02 -1.46 -9.84
CA LYS A 178 18.32 -1.93 -9.32
C LYS A 178 18.86 -1.02 -8.23
N LYS A 179 18.87 0.29 -8.44
CA LYS A 179 19.37 1.27 -7.47
C LYS A 179 18.70 1.13 -6.10
N TYR A 180 17.36 1.02 -6.07
CA TYR A 180 16.65 0.97 -4.78
C TYR A 180 16.75 -0.41 -4.12
N ILE A 181 16.75 -1.49 -4.90
CA ILE A 181 17.01 -2.84 -4.37
C ILE A 181 18.43 -2.94 -3.79
N ASP A 182 19.45 -2.54 -4.53
CA ASP A 182 20.82 -2.55 -4.03
C ASP A 182 20.96 -1.71 -2.76
N THR A 183 20.32 -0.53 -2.72
CA THR A 183 20.42 0.37 -1.56
C THR A 183 19.76 -0.22 -0.32
N ILE A 184 18.59 -0.85 -0.45
CA ILE A 184 17.92 -1.44 0.73
C ILE A 184 18.69 -2.67 1.24
N LEU A 185 19.23 -3.51 0.34
CA LEU A 185 20.05 -4.66 0.69
C LEU A 185 21.42 -4.28 1.26
N GLN A 186 21.95 -3.09 0.93
CA GLN A 186 23.15 -2.54 1.60
C GLN A 186 22.86 -2.09 3.02
N LYS A 187 21.64 -1.59 3.30
CA LYS A 187 21.22 -1.19 4.65
C LYS A 187 20.97 -2.38 5.55
N ASP A 188 20.41 -3.44 5.01
CA ASP A 188 20.12 -4.67 5.71
C ASP A 188 20.29 -5.87 4.74
N PRO A 189 21.47 -6.52 4.78
CA PRO A 189 21.79 -7.66 3.91
C PRO A 189 21.00 -8.93 4.22
N ASP A 190 20.37 -9.00 5.38
CA ASP A 190 19.61 -10.16 5.85
C ASP A 190 18.15 -10.15 5.41
N ILE A 191 17.68 -9.10 4.71
CA ILE A 191 16.32 -9.03 4.19
C ILE A 191 15.99 -10.26 3.36
N ASP A 192 14.99 -11.02 3.79
CA ASP A 192 14.45 -12.18 3.07
C ASP A 192 13.09 -11.92 2.43
N THR A 193 12.43 -10.85 2.82
CA THR A 193 11.07 -10.50 2.37
C THR A 193 10.97 -9.02 2.03
N LEU A 194 10.34 -8.70 0.88
CA LEU A 194 10.09 -7.31 0.46
C LEU A 194 8.58 -7.01 0.44
N ILE A 195 8.19 -5.93 1.09
CA ILE A 195 6.85 -5.35 1.00
C ILE A 195 6.84 -4.28 -0.08
N LEU A 196 5.94 -4.41 -1.05
CA LEU A 196 5.66 -3.39 -2.05
C LEU A 196 4.56 -2.44 -1.54
N GLY A 197 4.98 -1.40 -0.80
CA GLY A 197 4.10 -0.47 -0.09
C GLY A 197 3.52 0.65 -0.97
N CYS A 198 3.19 0.36 -2.23
CA CYS A 198 2.52 1.26 -3.16
C CYS A 198 1.78 0.48 -4.24
N THR A 199 0.58 0.93 -4.59
CA THR A 199 -0.30 0.30 -5.60
C THR A 199 0.29 0.26 -7.01
N HIS A 200 1.27 1.11 -7.32
CA HIS A 200 1.98 1.13 -8.60
C HIS A 200 3.08 0.07 -8.71
N TYR A 201 3.67 -0.32 -7.59
CA TYR A 201 4.88 -1.17 -7.59
C TYR A 201 4.69 -2.60 -8.10
N PRO A 202 3.50 -3.22 -8.03
CA PRO A 202 3.26 -4.51 -8.68
C PRO A 202 3.52 -4.52 -10.20
N LEU A 203 3.44 -3.36 -10.88
CA LEU A 203 3.78 -3.26 -12.30
C LEU A 203 5.30 -3.38 -12.57
N LEU A 204 6.13 -3.18 -11.55
CA LEU A 204 7.57 -3.40 -11.59
C LEU A 204 7.98 -4.78 -11.06
N LEU A 205 7.02 -5.63 -10.65
CA LEU A 205 7.28 -6.89 -9.94
C LEU A 205 8.24 -7.80 -10.71
N GLN A 206 8.07 -7.93 -12.02
CA GLN A 206 8.94 -8.78 -12.85
C GLN A 206 10.40 -8.33 -12.77
N LYS A 207 10.67 -7.04 -12.88
CA LYS A 207 12.03 -6.48 -12.75
C LYS A 207 12.58 -6.62 -11.32
N ILE A 208 11.75 -6.41 -10.32
CA ILE A 208 12.11 -6.59 -8.91
C ILE A 208 12.49 -8.04 -8.64
N CYS A 209 11.68 -9.00 -9.10
CA CYS A 209 11.96 -10.42 -8.94
C CYS A 209 13.27 -10.84 -9.61
N LEU A 210 13.52 -10.38 -10.84
CA LEU A 210 14.77 -10.68 -11.55
C LEU A 210 16.02 -10.24 -10.79
N LEU A 211 15.95 -9.10 -10.11
CA LEU A 211 17.09 -8.55 -9.36
C LEU A 211 17.21 -9.13 -7.96
N TYR A 212 16.09 -9.36 -7.28
CA TYR A 212 16.07 -9.82 -5.89
C TYR A 212 16.24 -11.33 -5.75
N THR A 213 15.67 -12.12 -6.68
CA THR A 213 15.74 -13.58 -6.65
C THR A 213 16.87 -14.17 -7.49
N SER A 214 17.50 -13.37 -8.36
CA SER A 214 18.70 -13.83 -9.10
C SER A 214 19.85 -14.05 -8.12
N PRO A 215 20.63 -15.17 -8.30
CA PRO A 215 21.80 -15.37 -7.48
C PRO A 215 22.73 -14.13 -7.57
N SER A 216 23.07 -13.57 -6.43
CA SER A 216 23.97 -12.45 -6.33
C SER A 216 25.31 -12.78 -7.02
N PRO A 217 26.03 -11.81 -7.60
CA PRO A 217 27.40 -12.03 -8.04
C PRO A 217 28.32 -12.66 -6.97
N ARG A 218 27.99 -12.47 -5.67
CA ARG A 218 28.68 -13.13 -4.55
C ARG A 218 28.38 -14.63 -4.47
N ASP A 219 27.21 -15.08 -4.90
CA ASP A 219 26.84 -16.51 -4.89
C ASP A 219 27.48 -17.25 -6.06
N ARG A 220 27.77 -16.56 -7.17
CA ARG A 220 28.49 -17.11 -8.33
C ARG A 220 29.99 -17.30 -8.10
N GLN A 221 30.56 -16.69 -7.06
CA GLN A 221 31.97 -16.85 -6.71
C GLN A 221 32.24 -18.02 -5.74
N LYS A 222 31.17 -18.69 -5.27
CA LYS A 222 31.28 -19.85 -4.37
C LYS A 222 31.00 -21.20 -5.03
N SER A 223 30.82 -21.23 -6.35
CA SER A 223 30.62 -22.49 -7.14
C SER A 223 31.89 -22.87 -7.92
#